data_b0b53fc778f9c09e35c8281465f34b15
#
_entry.id   b0b53fc778f9c09e35c8281465f34b15
#
_cell.length_a   1.000
_cell.length_b   1.000
_cell.length_c   1.000
_cell.angle_alpha   90.00
_cell.angle_beta   90.00
_cell.angle_gamma   90.00
#
_symmetry.space_group_name_H-M   'P 1'
#
loop_
_entity.id
_entity.type
_entity.pdbx_description
1 polymer ?
#
loop_
_entity_poly.entity_id
_entity_poly.type
_entity_poly.pdbx_seq_one_letter_code
_entity_poly.pdbx_strand_id
1 'polypeptide(L)'
;EIMKKYDISFSLGDGLRPGSISDANDDAQFSELKTLGELTTKAWEHDVQVMIEGPGHIPIHLIKENVDMEESVCSEAPFYTLGPLVTDIAPGYDHITSAIGAANIGSYGTALLCYVTPKEHLGLPNKDDVKDGLIAYKIAAHAADLSNQHPSAKYRDDALSKARFEFRWEDQFNLGLDPYKSKEF
;
A
#
# COMPACT_ATOMS: atom_id res chain seq x y z
N GLU A 1 4.02 -27.97 6.24
CA GLU A 1 4.90 -28.87 5.44
C GLU A 1 5.06 -28.40 3.99
N ILE A 2 3.94 -28.12 3.25
CA ILE A 2 3.99 -27.69 1.83
C ILE A 2 4.82 -26.42 1.66
N MET A 3 4.53 -25.37 2.43
CA MET A 3 5.20 -24.07 2.33
C MET A 3 6.72 -24.23 2.54
N LYS A 4 7.14 -24.93 3.60
CA LYS A 4 8.56 -25.21 3.85
C LYS A 4 9.22 -26.02 2.74
N LYS A 5 8.51 -27.03 2.20
CA LYS A 5 9.04 -27.90 1.14
C LYS A 5 9.36 -27.15 -0.15
N TYR A 6 8.55 -26.15 -0.49
CA TYR A 6 8.65 -25.42 -1.74
C TYR A 6 9.16 -23.99 -1.58
N ASP A 7 9.61 -23.61 -0.36
CA ASP A 7 10.09 -22.27 -0.03
C ASP A 7 9.06 -21.18 -0.41
N ILE A 8 7.82 -21.36 0.05
CA ILE A 8 6.71 -20.44 -0.23
C ILE A 8 6.33 -19.72 1.05
N SER A 9 6.22 -18.38 0.99
CA SER A 9 5.74 -17.56 2.10
C SER A 9 4.22 -17.64 2.25
N PHE A 10 3.71 -17.48 3.48
CA PHE A 10 2.30 -17.21 3.71
C PHE A 10 1.97 -15.74 3.48
N SER A 11 0.85 -15.48 2.83
CA SER A 11 0.11 -14.22 2.96
C SER A 11 -1.07 -14.52 3.88
N LEU A 12 -0.98 -14.04 5.12
CA LEU A 12 -2.01 -14.30 6.13
C LEU A 12 -3.10 -13.25 5.98
N GLY A 13 -4.25 -13.69 5.46
CA GLY A 13 -5.31 -12.84 4.98
C GLY A 13 -6.18 -12.22 6.05
N ASP A 14 -6.89 -11.18 5.64
CA ASP A 14 -7.72 -10.27 6.41
C ASP A 14 -9.20 -10.36 5.99
N GLY A 15 -9.83 -11.48 6.28
CA GLY A 15 -11.24 -11.73 5.97
C GLY A 15 -12.21 -10.75 6.69
N LEU A 16 -11.76 -10.12 7.77
CA LEU A 16 -12.51 -9.15 8.56
C LEU A 16 -11.96 -7.72 8.44
N ARG A 17 -11.20 -7.41 7.38
CA ARG A 17 -10.76 -6.03 7.12
C ARG A 17 -11.97 -5.11 6.90
N PRO A 18 -11.89 -3.82 7.33
CA PRO A 18 -12.96 -2.85 7.10
C PRO A 18 -13.28 -2.69 5.61
N GLY A 19 -14.55 -2.91 5.26
CA GLY A 19 -15.10 -2.67 3.93
C GLY A 19 -15.73 -1.28 3.78
N SER A 20 -15.75 -0.52 4.87
CA SER A 20 -16.12 0.89 4.94
C SER A 20 -15.41 1.55 6.10
N ILE A 21 -15.30 2.88 6.11
CA ILE A 21 -14.71 3.60 7.23
C ILE A 21 -15.52 3.46 8.54
N SER A 22 -16.78 3.04 8.46
CA SER A 22 -17.62 2.77 9.63
C SER A 22 -17.15 1.54 10.43
N ASP A 23 -16.45 0.62 9.79
CA ASP A 23 -15.94 -0.61 10.41
C ASP A 23 -14.47 -0.47 10.86
N ALA A 24 -13.87 0.69 10.63
CA ALA A 24 -12.46 0.93 10.91
C ALA A 24 -12.15 0.76 12.40
N ASN A 25 -11.14 -0.06 12.69
CA ASN A 25 -10.64 -0.32 14.04
C ASN A 25 -11.69 -0.95 14.98
N ASP A 26 -12.62 -1.70 14.43
CA ASP A 26 -13.59 -2.44 15.22
C ASP A 26 -12.98 -3.70 15.88
N ASP A 27 -13.76 -4.31 16.78
CA ASP A 27 -13.33 -5.51 17.50
C ASP A 27 -13.06 -6.69 16.57
N ALA A 28 -13.79 -6.80 15.47
CA ALA A 28 -13.63 -7.87 14.51
C ALA A 28 -12.28 -7.76 13.78
N GLN A 29 -11.94 -6.59 13.28
CA GLN A 29 -10.66 -6.31 12.64
C GLN A 29 -9.47 -6.64 13.56
N PHE A 30 -9.47 -6.12 14.78
CA PHE A 30 -8.36 -6.32 15.71
C PHE A 30 -8.31 -7.73 16.31
N SER A 31 -9.43 -8.43 16.41
CA SER A 31 -9.44 -9.85 16.81
C SER A 31 -8.81 -10.73 15.75
N GLU A 32 -9.09 -10.47 14.47
CA GLU A 32 -8.42 -11.15 13.36
C GLU A 32 -6.92 -10.87 13.39
N LEU A 33 -6.50 -9.61 13.51
CA LEU A 33 -5.08 -9.25 13.52
C LEU A 33 -4.31 -9.98 14.63
N LYS A 34 -4.88 -10.12 15.83
CA LYS A 34 -4.29 -10.92 16.92
C LYS A 34 -4.13 -12.39 16.52
N THR A 35 -5.15 -12.96 15.86
CA THR A 35 -5.08 -14.34 15.36
C THR A 35 -3.99 -14.51 14.30
N LEU A 36 -3.82 -13.53 13.41
CA LEU A 36 -2.74 -13.52 12.42
C LEU A 36 -1.37 -13.50 13.09
N GLY A 37 -1.21 -12.75 14.18
CA GLY A 37 0.02 -12.77 14.99
C GLY A 37 0.32 -14.14 15.60
N GLU A 38 -0.69 -14.85 16.12
CA GLU A 38 -0.53 -16.22 16.62
C GLU A 38 -0.12 -17.18 15.49
N LEU A 39 -0.71 -17.04 14.29
CA LEU A 39 -0.38 -17.85 13.14
C LEU A 39 1.02 -17.54 12.59
N THR A 40 1.47 -16.28 12.66
CA THR A 40 2.83 -15.87 12.33
C THR A 40 3.85 -16.61 13.18
N THR A 41 3.68 -16.63 14.49
CA THR A 41 4.55 -17.33 15.42
C THR A 41 4.63 -18.84 15.05
N LYS A 42 3.49 -19.46 14.77
CA LYS A 42 3.47 -20.86 14.35
C LYS A 42 4.18 -21.12 13.02
N ALA A 43 4.07 -20.23 12.06
CA ALA A 43 4.78 -20.34 10.79
C ALA A 43 6.30 -20.25 10.98
N TRP A 44 6.76 -19.33 11.81
CA TRP A 44 8.18 -19.13 12.10
C TRP A 44 8.80 -20.29 12.87
N GLU A 45 8.05 -20.97 13.77
CA GLU A 45 8.47 -22.22 14.40
C GLU A 45 8.83 -23.31 13.39
N HIS A 46 8.31 -23.20 12.17
CA HIS A 46 8.54 -24.11 11.07
C HIS A 46 9.47 -23.55 9.97
N ASP A 47 10.16 -22.45 10.21
CA ASP A 47 11.04 -21.74 9.26
C ASP A 47 10.29 -21.32 7.97
N VAL A 48 9.03 -20.88 8.09
CA VAL A 48 8.22 -20.39 6.97
C VAL A 48 8.02 -18.90 7.09
N GLN A 49 8.33 -18.16 6.02
CA GLN A 49 8.11 -16.72 5.94
C GLN A 49 6.62 -16.38 5.87
N VAL A 50 6.26 -15.24 6.40
CA VAL A 50 4.89 -14.71 6.37
C VAL A 50 4.89 -13.25 5.97
N MET A 51 3.78 -12.76 5.44
CA MET A 51 3.36 -11.38 5.45
C MET A 51 1.92 -11.31 5.97
N ILE A 52 1.59 -10.22 6.64
CA ILE A 52 0.27 -9.97 7.23
C ILE A 52 -0.49 -9.06 6.29
N GLU A 53 -1.67 -9.48 5.84
CA GLU A 53 -2.57 -8.60 5.11
C GLU A 53 -3.28 -7.66 6.09
N GLY A 54 -3.40 -6.40 5.72
CA GLY A 54 -3.88 -5.34 6.60
C GLY A 54 -4.94 -4.46 5.96
N PRO A 55 -5.32 -3.37 6.63
CA PRO A 55 -6.66 -2.82 6.54
C PRO A 55 -7.04 -2.29 5.16
N GLY A 56 -8.37 -2.32 4.88
CA GLY A 56 -8.98 -1.79 3.67
C GLY A 56 -9.40 -0.33 3.81
N HIS A 57 -10.45 -0.04 4.57
CA HIS A 57 -11.00 1.32 4.71
C HIS A 57 -10.71 1.88 6.10
N ILE A 58 -9.77 2.84 6.20
CA ILE A 58 -9.37 3.46 7.47
C ILE A 58 -9.22 4.97 7.27
N PRO A 59 -9.93 5.80 8.03
CA PRO A 59 -9.71 7.25 8.02
C PRO A 59 -8.29 7.57 8.50
N ILE A 60 -7.69 8.63 7.94
CA ILE A 60 -6.25 8.96 8.12
C ILE A 60 -5.80 8.95 9.59
N HIS A 61 -6.62 9.50 10.49
CA HIS A 61 -6.25 9.64 11.91
C HIS A 61 -6.18 8.31 12.67
N LEU A 62 -6.73 7.21 12.12
CA LEU A 62 -6.70 5.87 12.71
C LEU A 62 -5.62 4.96 12.08
N ILE A 63 -4.95 5.39 11.01
CA ILE A 63 -3.99 4.56 10.27
C ILE A 63 -2.81 4.15 11.17
N LYS A 64 -2.27 5.11 11.94
CA LYS A 64 -1.11 4.82 12.79
C LYS A 64 -1.40 3.73 13.82
N GLU A 65 -2.61 3.72 14.40
CA GLU A 65 -3.03 2.70 15.35
C GLU A 65 -2.99 1.28 14.75
N ASN A 66 -3.31 1.15 13.46
CA ASN A 66 -3.23 -0.15 12.77
C ASN A 66 -1.79 -0.65 12.65
N VAL A 67 -0.84 0.24 12.33
CA VAL A 67 0.58 -0.12 12.26
C VAL A 67 1.10 -0.49 13.66
N ASP A 68 0.86 0.36 14.65
CA ASP A 68 1.31 0.12 16.03
C ASP A 68 0.74 -1.21 16.58
N MET A 69 -0.51 -1.53 16.25
CA MET A 69 -1.13 -2.80 16.66
C MET A 69 -0.49 -3.99 15.96
N GLU A 70 -0.27 -3.91 14.65
CA GLU A 70 0.37 -4.99 13.89
C GLU A 70 1.79 -5.26 14.39
N GLU A 71 2.62 -4.24 14.51
CA GLU A 71 3.98 -4.36 15.06
C GLU A 71 3.98 -5.06 16.42
N SER A 72 3.02 -4.70 17.29
CA SER A 72 2.88 -5.27 18.62
C SER A 72 2.44 -6.72 18.64
N VAL A 73 1.38 -7.09 17.87
CA VAL A 73 0.76 -8.42 17.97
C VAL A 73 1.31 -9.41 16.96
N CYS A 74 1.87 -8.93 15.84
CA CYS A 74 2.46 -9.77 14.79
C CYS A 74 4.00 -9.77 14.80
N SER A 75 4.62 -9.18 15.83
CA SER A 75 6.08 -9.18 16.02
C SER A 75 6.84 -8.60 14.83
N GLU A 76 6.37 -7.44 14.33
CA GLU A 76 6.97 -6.71 13.20
C GLU A 76 7.06 -7.55 11.91
N ALA A 77 6.13 -8.50 11.69
CA ALA A 77 6.05 -9.22 10.43
C ALA A 77 5.75 -8.25 9.27
N PRO A 78 6.21 -8.53 8.04
CA PRO A 78 5.96 -7.64 6.92
C PRO A 78 4.46 -7.36 6.73
N PHE A 79 4.04 -6.10 6.88
CA PHE A 79 2.66 -5.66 6.74
C PHE A 79 2.34 -5.34 5.29
N TYR A 80 1.30 -5.97 4.75
CA TYR A 80 0.81 -5.80 3.39
C TYR A 80 -0.60 -5.20 3.41
N THR A 81 -0.76 -3.95 3.00
CA THR A 81 -2.00 -3.20 3.19
C THR A 81 -2.72 -2.89 1.89
N LEU A 82 -4.06 -2.95 1.92
CA LEU A 82 -4.91 -2.52 0.83
C LEU A 82 -5.28 -1.04 1.01
N GLY A 83 -4.47 -0.15 0.50
CA GLY A 83 -4.63 1.27 0.72
C GLY A 83 -3.89 1.72 1.98
N PRO A 84 -4.65 2.14 3.00
CA PRO A 84 -6.11 2.10 3.14
C PRO A 84 -6.85 3.20 2.37
N LEU A 85 -8.11 2.90 2.02
CA LEU A 85 -9.04 3.91 1.50
C LEU A 85 -9.47 4.82 2.66
N VAL A 86 -9.19 6.10 2.55
CA VAL A 86 -9.36 7.07 3.66
C VAL A 86 -10.75 7.68 3.74
N THR A 87 -11.60 7.43 2.74
CA THR A 87 -12.98 7.90 2.67
C THR A 87 -13.77 7.03 1.69
N ASP A 88 -15.09 6.94 1.88
CA ASP A 88 -16.00 6.14 1.05
C ASP A 88 -16.78 6.98 0.03
N ILE A 89 -16.57 8.29 -0.04
CA ILE A 89 -17.43 9.20 -0.84
C ILE A 89 -17.10 9.24 -2.33
N ALA A 90 -16.10 8.52 -2.80
CA ALA A 90 -15.55 8.68 -4.14
C ALA A 90 -15.49 7.39 -4.97
N PRO A 91 -16.61 6.64 -5.15
CA PRO A 91 -16.61 5.48 -6.04
C PRO A 91 -16.22 5.90 -7.46
N GLY A 92 -15.37 5.11 -8.11
CA GLY A 92 -14.74 5.47 -9.39
C GLY A 92 -13.41 6.20 -9.25
N TYR A 93 -13.03 6.61 -8.03
CA TYR A 93 -11.76 7.25 -7.68
C TYR A 93 -11.04 6.51 -6.55
N ASP A 94 -11.33 5.24 -6.37
CA ASP A 94 -10.78 4.42 -5.28
C ASP A 94 -9.25 4.34 -5.28
N HIS A 95 -8.63 4.38 -6.45
CA HIS A 95 -7.17 4.47 -6.62
C HIS A 95 -6.58 5.75 -6.02
N ILE A 96 -7.34 6.86 -6.00
CA ILE A 96 -6.89 8.13 -5.39
C ILE A 96 -7.09 8.08 -3.88
N THR A 97 -8.28 7.70 -3.41
CA THR A 97 -8.56 7.66 -1.96
C THR A 97 -7.66 6.68 -1.24
N SER A 98 -7.35 5.55 -1.86
CA SER A 98 -6.43 4.55 -1.32
C SER A 98 -4.96 4.96 -1.42
N ALA A 99 -4.54 5.65 -2.48
CA ALA A 99 -3.17 6.16 -2.59
C ALA A 99 -2.82 7.17 -1.49
N ILE A 100 -3.79 7.97 -1.05
CA ILE A 100 -3.62 8.88 0.10
C ILE A 100 -3.29 8.09 1.36
N GLY A 101 -4.07 7.06 1.65
CA GLY A 101 -3.82 6.17 2.78
C GLY A 101 -2.54 5.35 2.64
N ALA A 102 -2.25 4.86 1.43
CA ALA A 102 -1.03 4.12 1.14
C ALA A 102 0.24 4.94 1.39
N ALA A 103 0.27 6.20 0.98
CA ALA A 103 1.39 7.09 1.29
C ALA A 103 1.53 7.32 2.80
N ASN A 104 0.41 7.48 3.50
CA ASN A 104 0.41 7.69 4.95
C ASN A 104 0.86 6.43 5.71
N ILE A 105 0.26 5.27 5.44
CA ILE A 105 0.63 4.02 6.12
C ILE A 105 2.04 3.56 5.77
N GLY A 106 2.47 3.77 4.52
CA GLY A 106 3.85 3.49 4.10
C GLY A 106 4.88 4.34 4.83
N SER A 107 4.53 5.58 5.21
CA SER A 107 5.41 6.43 6.02
C SER A 107 5.57 5.94 7.47
N TYR A 108 4.72 5.05 7.92
CA TYR A 108 4.82 4.41 9.24
C TYR A 108 5.51 3.04 9.21
N GLY A 109 5.89 2.51 8.05
CA GLY A 109 6.69 1.28 7.96
C GLY A 109 6.02 0.10 7.27
N THR A 110 4.83 0.25 6.69
CA THR A 110 4.22 -0.82 5.89
C THR A 110 5.19 -1.33 4.82
N ALA A 111 5.38 -2.64 4.75
CA ALA A 111 6.35 -3.27 3.88
C ALA A 111 5.88 -3.39 2.42
N LEU A 112 4.58 -3.62 2.21
CA LEU A 112 3.98 -3.89 0.91
C LEU A 112 2.66 -3.13 0.76
N LEU A 113 2.42 -2.57 -0.42
CA LEU A 113 1.18 -1.85 -0.76
C LEU A 113 0.44 -2.59 -1.87
N CYS A 114 -0.79 -3.03 -1.60
CA CYS A 114 -1.69 -3.57 -2.61
C CYS A 114 -2.35 -2.43 -3.38
N TYR A 115 -2.17 -2.35 -4.69
CA TYR A 115 -2.79 -1.31 -5.47
C TYR A 115 -4.32 -1.51 -5.58
N VAL A 116 -5.02 -0.39 -5.73
CA VAL A 116 -6.46 -0.33 -5.91
C VAL A 116 -6.75 0.33 -7.25
N THR A 117 -7.70 -0.22 -8.01
CA THR A 117 -8.13 0.38 -9.28
C THR A 117 -9.26 1.39 -9.07
N PRO A 118 -9.55 2.26 -10.06
CA PRO A 118 -10.73 3.15 -9.99
C PRO A 118 -12.05 2.42 -9.75
N LYS A 119 -12.12 1.13 -10.10
CA LYS A 119 -13.34 0.33 -10.08
C LYS A 119 -13.46 -0.64 -8.90
N GLU A 120 -12.70 -0.45 -7.84
CA GLU A 120 -12.68 -1.40 -6.70
C GLU A 120 -14.06 -1.79 -6.20
N HIS A 121 -14.99 -0.85 -6.13
CA HIS A 121 -16.36 -1.09 -5.67
C HIS A 121 -17.40 -1.20 -6.80
N LEU A 122 -17.02 -1.05 -8.08
CA LEU A 122 -17.95 -0.89 -9.18
C LEU A 122 -17.93 -2.03 -10.20
N GLY A 123 -16.83 -2.78 -10.29
CA GLY A 123 -16.73 -3.88 -11.25
C GLY A 123 -15.31 -4.31 -11.55
N LEU A 124 -15.17 -5.21 -12.52
CA LEU A 124 -13.87 -5.73 -12.92
C LEU A 124 -13.06 -4.67 -13.68
N PRO A 125 -11.79 -4.46 -13.33
CA PRO A 125 -10.95 -3.49 -14.01
C PRO A 125 -10.52 -3.98 -15.40
N ASN A 126 -10.38 -3.05 -16.33
CA ASN A 126 -9.69 -3.27 -17.59
C ASN A 126 -8.19 -2.90 -17.44
N LYS A 127 -7.43 -3.00 -18.54
CA LYS A 127 -5.98 -2.70 -18.56
C LYS A 127 -5.66 -1.25 -18.16
N ASP A 128 -6.47 -0.30 -18.57
CA ASP A 128 -6.24 1.12 -18.27
C ASP A 128 -6.53 1.42 -16.80
N ASP A 129 -7.60 0.84 -16.25
CA ASP A 129 -7.90 0.91 -14.80
C ASP A 129 -6.73 0.36 -13.96
N VAL A 130 -6.14 -0.77 -14.39
CA VAL A 130 -4.97 -1.35 -13.71
C VAL A 130 -3.77 -0.41 -13.79
N LYS A 131 -3.53 0.20 -14.95
CA LYS A 131 -2.44 1.17 -15.14
C LYS A 131 -2.64 2.37 -14.20
N ASP A 132 -3.83 2.93 -14.14
CA ASP A 132 -4.15 4.09 -13.29
C ASP A 132 -3.92 3.76 -11.80
N GLY A 133 -4.38 2.59 -11.36
CA GLY A 133 -4.13 2.10 -10.00
C GLY A 133 -2.63 1.94 -9.70
N LEU A 134 -1.87 1.33 -10.61
CA LEU A 134 -0.43 1.14 -10.43
C LEU A 134 0.33 2.47 -10.38
N ILE A 135 -0.03 3.44 -11.22
CA ILE A 135 0.60 4.77 -11.20
C ILE A 135 0.31 5.47 -9.87
N ALA A 136 -0.95 5.45 -9.42
CA ALA A 136 -1.33 6.04 -8.13
C ALA A 136 -0.51 5.44 -6.97
N TYR A 137 -0.34 4.12 -6.96
CA TYR A 137 0.41 3.44 -5.91
C TYR A 137 1.92 3.62 -5.99
N LYS A 138 2.49 3.75 -7.20
CA LYS A 138 3.88 4.16 -7.35
C LYS A 138 4.14 5.57 -6.82
N ILE A 139 3.18 6.48 -6.99
CA ILE A 139 3.26 7.82 -6.39
C ILE A 139 3.19 7.73 -4.86
N ALA A 140 2.25 6.94 -4.33
CA ALA A 140 2.10 6.76 -2.88
C ALA A 140 3.35 6.15 -2.24
N ALA A 141 3.89 5.07 -2.81
CA ALA A 141 5.11 4.43 -2.32
C ALA A 141 6.31 5.38 -2.37
N HIS A 142 6.46 6.12 -3.48
CA HIS A 142 7.54 7.10 -3.59
C HIS A 142 7.43 8.24 -2.57
N ALA A 143 6.21 8.70 -2.29
CA ALA A 143 5.97 9.69 -1.23
C ALA A 143 6.32 9.15 0.17
N ALA A 144 6.02 7.88 0.44
CA ALA A 144 6.43 7.20 1.67
C ALA A 144 7.95 7.07 1.78
N ASP A 145 8.64 6.67 0.70
CA ASP A 145 10.11 6.59 0.64
C ASP A 145 10.77 7.94 0.93
N LEU A 146 10.21 9.04 0.39
CA LEU A 146 10.68 10.40 0.69
C LEU A 146 10.49 10.76 2.17
N SER A 147 9.32 10.41 2.74
CA SER A 147 9.02 10.62 4.16
C SER A 147 10.00 9.88 5.06
N ASN A 148 10.33 8.64 4.70
CA ASN A 148 11.28 7.77 5.42
C ASN A 148 12.75 8.10 5.10
N GLN A 149 13.00 9.13 4.32
CA GLN A 149 14.35 9.58 3.94
C GLN A 149 15.19 8.47 3.28
N HIS A 150 14.52 7.61 2.47
CA HIS A 150 15.24 6.56 1.75
C HIS A 150 16.33 7.16 0.86
N PRO A 151 17.59 6.70 0.95
CA PRO A 151 18.75 7.39 0.37
C PRO A 151 18.64 7.67 -1.14
N SER A 152 17.94 6.84 -1.90
CA SER A 152 17.81 6.98 -3.36
C SER A 152 16.52 7.67 -3.82
N ALA A 153 15.53 7.87 -2.94
CA ALA A 153 14.22 8.39 -3.32
C ALA A 153 14.31 9.77 -3.96
N LYS A 154 15.07 10.66 -3.36
CA LYS A 154 15.17 12.08 -3.76
C LYS A 154 15.87 12.30 -5.11
N TYR A 155 16.71 11.39 -5.59
CA TYR A 155 17.50 11.62 -6.82
C TYR A 155 16.65 11.86 -8.06
N ARG A 156 15.57 11.12 -8.20
CA ARG A 156 14.66 11.27 -9.34
C ARG A 156 13.90 12.59 -9.31
N ASP A 157 13.44 13.01 -8.14
CA ASP A 157 12.78 14.29 -7.94
C ASP A 157 13.72 15.45 -8.24
N ASP A 158 14.94 15.41 -7.72
CA ASP A 158 15.95 16.45 -7.97
C ASP A 158 16.29 16.53 -9.47
N ALA A 159 16.47 15.40 -10.14
CA ALA A 159 16.74 15.35 -11.57
C ALA A 159 15.58 15.91 -12.41
N LEU A 160 14.34 15.54 -12.07
CA LEU A 160 13.13 16.03 -12.75
C LEU A 160 12.93 17.52 -12.49
N SER A 161 13.12 17.98 -11.26
CA SER A 161 13.03 19.39 -10.90
C SER A 161 14.06 20.24 -11.66
N LYS A 162 15.30 19.75 -11.79
CA LYS A 162 16.34 20.38 -12.58
C LYS A 162 15.98 20.45 -14.06
N ALA A 163 15.50 19.33 -14.64
CA ALA A 163 15.03 19.28 -16.02
C ALA A 163 13.92 20.29 -16.29
N ARG A 164 12.97 20.43 -15.35
CA ARG A 164 11.87 21.41 -15.39
C ARG A 164 12.39 22.83 -15.34
N PHE A 165 13.28 23.15 -14.44
CA PHE A 165 13.89 24.46 -14.30
C PHE A 165 14.67 24.89 -15.54
N GLU A 166 15.35 23.95 -16.20
CA GLU A 166 16.16 24.17 -17.41
C GLU A 166 15.36 24.04 -18.71
N PHE A 167 14.04 23.86 -18.64
CA PHE A 167 13.13 23.66 -19.79
C PHE A 167 13.53 22.46 -20.69
N ARG A 168 14.15 21.44 -20.13
CA ARG A 168 14.50 20.20 -20.83
C ARG A 168 13.31 19.23 -20.85
N TRP A 169 12.35 19.51 -21.73
CA TRP A 169 11.04 18.81 -21.75
C TRP A 169 11.16 17.30 -21.94
N GLU A 170 12.00 16.83 -22.86
CA GLU A 170 12.18 15.40 -23.09
C GLU A 170 12.73 14.66 -21.84
N ASP A 171 13.67 15.29 -21.14
CA ASP A 171 14.19 14.72 -19.90
C ASP A 171 13.12 14.71 -18.80
N GLN A 172 12.31 15.79 -18.71
CA GLN A 172 11.20 15.86 -17.77
C GLN A 172 10.19 14.73 -18.02
N PHE A 173 9.82 14.48 -19.28
CA PHE A 173 8.90 13.41 -19.64
C PHE A 173 9.47 12.03 -19.29
N ASN A 174 10.73 11.78 -19.66
CA ASN A 174 11.39 10.48 -19.46
C ASN A 174 11.68 10.18 -17.97
N LEU A 175 11.83 11.19 -17.13
CA LEU A 175 11.96 11.04 -15.68
C LEU A 175 10.60 10.82 -14.98
N GLY A 176 9.48 11.15 -15.61
CA GLY A 176 8.14 10.94 -15.09
C GLY A 176 7.78 9.45 -14.95
N LEU A 177 6.84 9.13 -14.07
CA LEU A 177 6.35 7.76 -13.87
C LEU A 177 5.58 7.22 -15.11
N ASP A 178 4.92 8.11 -15.85
CA ASP A 178 4.23 7.81 -17.10
C ASP A 178 4.70 8.79 -18.20
N PRO A 179 5.81 8.45 -18.90
CA PRO A 179 6.33 9.30 -19.97
C PRO A 179 5.36 9.49 -21.14
N TYR A 180 4.52 8.50 -21.41
CA TYR A 180 3.52 8.59 -22.49
C TYR A 180 2.47 9.62 -22.15
N LYS A 181 1.91 9.52 -20.94
CA LYS A 181 0.91 10.48 -20.42
C LYS A 181 1.46 11.91 -20.40
N SER A 182 2.72 12.06 -19.98
CA SER A 182 3.37 13.36 -19.89
C SER A 182 3.52 14.04 -21.27
N LYS A 183 3.64 13.27 -22.35
CA LYS A 183 3.79 13.77 -23.74
C LYS A 183 2.46 14.14 -24.41
N GLU A 184 1.33 13.79 -23.81
CA GLU A 184 -0.01 14.13 -24.32
C GLU A 184 -0.37 15.60 -24.10
N PHE A 185 0.31 16.28 -23.17
CA PHE A 185 0.09 17.67 -22.78
C PHE A 185 1.19 18.60 -23.32
#